data_bf6fc219c025ddde407f8bbfca233392
#
_entry.id   bf6fc219c025ddde407f8bbfca233392
#
_cell.length_a   1.000
_cell.length_b   1.000
_cell.length_c   1.000
_cell.angle_alpha   90.00
_cell.angle_beta   90.00
_cell.angle_gamma   90.00
#
_symmetry.space_group_name_H-M   'P 1'
#
loop_
_entity.id
_entity.type
_entity.pdbx_description
1 polymer ?
#
loop_
_entity_poly.entity_id
_entity_poly.type
_entity_poly.pdbx_seq_one_letter_code
_entity_poly.pdbx_strand_id
1 'polypeptide(L)'
;MLKRIGLATVGAMLAIVGTAAHAADHRDSPIATADPAADLNDIYAFVNPNNPAETILVATVVPFATTNSRFSDVVEYRLHIDNGAGPNSFVILCRASVQSTVMTCNGPGGLTVSGGLNRTVAGTGVRMFAGLRDDPFFFDFNAFNATRAAVAPRFTNPGSNFFSGNTLSLVLGVQSSRLTNNGTNTTLRIYGSTTRVGEIGVSAGISGLWYDAANPGFGAHIEVLAPTIASGPDRVAFAWYTYNRSGQQRWVVADGTLANSQTNLTNAIYTTGGIAPPNFNPAQVTQRPFGTIAINFSNCNTATMTFTTSDPEFSSGMVTLTRLTAIKDLPCTNFLAGQIDRNGRPGINTVLIDLLANTGKKDQYNRAVDPASWAGLFQAEMQANLAALDTLDGTTGNTLLPPATAASVFVDDRLVINVARPQCDAYLAIETNNATFCGGRTLARDVIDDTLGAVVGPGVRDNVANDSVILADFPFLGVPL
;
A
#
# COMPACT_ATOMS: atom_id res chain seq x y z
N MET A 1 -57.72 11.95 37.41
CA MET A 1 -56.35 11.57 37.77
C MET A 1 -55.64 11.12 36.52
N LEU A 2 -54.92 12.00 35.82
CA LEU A 2 -54.12 11.71 34.64
C LEU A 2 -52.69 11.43 35.12
N LYS A 3 -52.21 10.21 34.89
CA LYS A 3 -50.80 9.85 35.04
C LYS A 3 -50.04 10.26 33.77
N ARG A 4 -49.06 11.17 33.93
CA ARG A 4 -48.06 11.54 32.94
C ARG A 4 -47.09 10.37 32.78
N ILE A 5 -46.95 9.87 31.56
CA ILE A 5 -45.90 8.93 31.16
C ILE A 5 -44.71 9.76 30.69
N GLY A 6 -43.63 9.70 31.43
CA GLY A 6 -42.37 10.35 31.03
C GLY A 6 -41.69 9.54 29.91
N LEU A 7 -41.37 10.24 28.82
CA LEU A 7 -40.60 9.71 27.70
C LEU A 7 -39.11 9.73 28.10
N ALA A 8 -38.54 8.55 28.32
CA ALA A 8 -37.10 8.41 28.52
C ALA A 8 -36.43 8.41 27.15
N THR A 9 -35.70 9.45 26.84
CA THR A 9 -34.77 9.51 25.69
C THR A 9 -33.59 8.58 25.96
N VAL A 10 -33.56 7.46 25.27
CA VAL A 10 -32.38 6.60 25.19
C VAL A 10 -31.38 7.27 24.27
N GLY A 11 -30.36 7.87 24.86
CA GLY A 11 -29.20 8.36 24.13
C GLY A 11 -28.41 7.14 23.63
N ALA A 12 -28.43 6.90 22.34
CA ALA A 12 -27.53 5.96 21.71
C ALA A 12 -26.10 6.52 21.81
N MET A 13 -25.29 5.96 22.70
CA MET A 13 -23.83 6.15 22.64
C MET A 13 -23.35 5.45 21.36
N LEU A 14 -23.02 6.25 20.35
CA LEU A 14 -22.27 5.77 19.20
C LEU A 14 -20.86 5.44 19.71
N ALA A 15 -20.59 4.13 19.86
CA ALA A 15 -19.24 3.66 20.09
C ALA A 15 -18.44 4.02 18.81
N ILE A 16 -17.57 5.02 18.90
CA ILE A 16 -16.56 5.30 17.89
C ILE A 16 -15.58 4.12 17.97
N VAL A 17 -15.79 3.13 17.12
CA VAL A 17 -14.76 2.16 16.79
C VAL A 17 -13.66 2.98 16.13
N GLY A 18 -12.54 3.14 16.82
CA GLY A 18 -11.35 3.80 16.25
C GLY A 18 -10.92 3.03 15.00
N THR A 19 -11.32 3.53 13.84
CA THR A 19 -10.74 3.12 12.56
C THR A 19 -9.29 3.59 12.58
N ALA A 20 -8.35 2.70 12.23
CA ALA A 20 -6.99 3.11 11.96
C ALA A 20 -7.02 4.33 11.04
N ALA A 21 -6.30 5.38 11.42
CA ALA A 21 -6.26 6.61 10.65
C ALA A 21 -5.64 6.31 9.27
N HIS A 22 -6.46 6.32 8.23
CA HIS A 22 -6.04 6.29 6.85
C HIS A 22 -5.85 7.75 6.41
N ALA A 23 -4.71 8.09 5.82
CA ALA A 23 -4.39 9.49 5.61
C ALA A 23 -3.58 9.71 4.32
N ALA A 24 -4.05 10.62 3.48
CA ALA A 24 -3.39 11.21 2.32
C ALA A 24 -2.57 10.21 1.49
N ASP A 25 -3.23 9.38 0.73
CA ASP A 25 -2.72 8.28 -0.10
C ASP A 25 -1.85 7.23 0.64
N HIS A 26 -1.32 7.54 1.83
CA HIS A 26 -0.68 6.59 2.74
C HIS A 26 -1.75 5.73 3.43
N ARG A 27 -1.79 4.43 3.12
CA ARG A 27 -2.79 3.50 3.66
C ARG A 27 -4.23 3.96 3.39
N ASP A 28 -4.46 4.52 2.22
CA ASP A 28 -5.69 5.20 1.85
C ASP A 28 -6.87 4.26 1.57
N SER A 29 -6.58 2.96 1.39
CA SER A 29 -7.58 1.92 1.19
C SER A 29 -7.29 0.66 2.00
N PRO A 30 -8.30 -0.17 2.29
CA PRO A 30 -8.11 -1.45 2.97
C PRO A 30 -7.09 -2.36 2.28
N ILE A 31 -7.12 -2.46 0.93
CA ILE A 31 -6.21 -3.33 0.17
C ILE A 31 -4.77 -2.78 0.21
N ALA A 32 -4.56 -1.48 0.03
CA ALA A 32 -3.24 -0.86 0.12
C ALA A 32 -2.67 -1.00 1.54
N THR A 33 -3.45 -0.69 2.57
CA THR A 33 -3.06 -0.89 3.98
C THR A 33 -2.63 -2.34 4.28
N ALA A 34 -3.30 -3.30 3.65
CA ALA A 34 -3.02 -4.71 3.84
C ALA A 34 -1.75 -5.20 3.12
N ASP A 35 -1.25 -4.45 2.14
CA ASP A 35 -0.06 -4.75 1.35
C ASP A 35 0.91 -3.56 1.31
N PRO A 36 1.62 -3.26 2.41
CA PRO A 36 2.47 -2.08 2.50
C PRO A 36 3.52 -1.96 1.40
N ALA A 37 3.98 -3.08 0.82
CA ALA A 37 4.94 -3.06 -0.28
C ALA A 37 4.33 -2.59 -1.61
N ALA A 38 3.01 -2.60 -1.72
CA ALA A 38 2.25 -2.10 -2.86
C ALA A 38 1.49 -0.80 -2.55
N ASP A 39 1.57 -0.28 -1.33
CA ASP A 39 0.98 0.98 -0.88
C ASP A 39 1.81 2.14 -1.45
N LEU A 40 1.22 2.88 -2.38
CA LEU A 40 1.85 3.98 -3.11
C LEU A 40 1.51 5.30 -2.42
N ASN A 41 2.51 5.89 -1.76
CA ASN A 41 2.29 7.09 -0.96
C ASN A 41 2.08 8.33 -1.84
N ASP A 42 3.05 8.65 -2.69
CA ASP A 42 3.08 9.90 -3.43
C ASP A 42 3.77 9.77 -4.79
N ILE A 43 3.31 10.59 -5.73
CA ILE A 43 3.96 10.83 -7.01
C ILE A 43 4.42 12.29 -7.09
N TYR A 44 5.66 12.49 -7.54
CA TYR A 44 6.20 13.81 -7.84
C TYR A 44 6.72 13.82 -9.29
N ALA A 45 6.53 14.94 -9.96
CA ALA A 45 7.03 15.15 -11.31
C ALA A 45 7.42 16.62 -11.49
N PHE A 46 8.69 16.87 -11.83
CA PHE A 46 9.20 18.21 -12.05
C PHE A 46 10.39 18.20 -13.02
N VAL A 47 10.65 19.35 -13.64
CA VAL A 47 11.85 19.56 -14.46
C VAL A 47 13.04 19.69 -13.52
N ASN A 48 14.13 19.00 -13.82
CA ASN A 48 15.35 19.06 -13.01
C ASN A 48 15.89 20.51 -12.99
N PRO A 49 15.98 21.16 -11.81
CA PRO A 49 16.45 22.53 -11.70
C PRO A 49 17.91 22.72 -12.17
N ASN A 50 18.72 21.66 -12.09
CA ASN A 50 20.12 21.68 -12.49
C ASN A 50 20.33 21.27 -13.96
N ASN A 51 19.30 20.67 -14.61
CA ASN A 51 19.35 20.24 -16.00
C ASN A 51 17.95 20.26 -16.62
N PRO A 52 17.52 21.36 -17.27
CA PRO A 52 16.18 21.48 -17.83
C PRO A 52 15.83 20.44 -18.94
N ALA A 53 16.83 19.73 -19.46
CA ALA A 53 16.61 18.65 -20.43
C ALA A 53 16.20 17.32 -19.75
N GLU A 54 16.12 17.29 -18.43
CA GLU A 54 15.76 16.10 -17.64
C GLU A 54 14.49 16.34 -16.83
N THR A 55 13.59 15.39 -16.87
CA THR A 55 12.41 15.34 -16.01
C THR A 55 12.65 14.36 -14.86
N ILE A 56 12.38 14.81 -13.65
CA ILE A 56 12.45 13.98 -12.45
C ILE A 56 11.06 13.40 -12.15
N LEU A 57 11.01 12.10 -11.98
CA LEU A 57 9.84 11.35 -11.60
C LEU A 57 10.14 10.63 -10.28
N VAL A 58 9.28 10.80 -9.29
CA VAL A 58 9.43 10.14 -7.99
C VAL A 58 8.15 9.39 -7.67
N ALA A 59 8.30 8.15 -7.23
CA ALA A 59 7.26 7.37 -6.58
C ALA A 59 7.75 6.97 -5.19
N THR A 60 6.97 7.28 -4.17
CA THR A 60 7.23 6.83 -2.79
C THR A 60 6.24 5.73 -2.43
N VAL A 61 6.71 4.70 -1.75
CA VAL A 61 5.94 3.52 -1.35
C VAL A 61 6.31 3.08 0.06
N VAL A 62 5.50 2.24 0.67
CA VAL A 62 5.72 1.76 2.05
C VAL A 62 5.67 2.91 3.04
N PRO A 63 4.46 3.36 3.44
CA PRO A 63 4.29 4.43 4.43
C PRO A 63 4.97 4.09 5.76
N PHE A 64 5.64 5.07 6.37
CA PHE A 64 6.35 4.91 7.63
C PHE A 64 7.41 3.78 7.57
N ALA A 65 8.15 3.74 6.46
CA ALA A 65 9.18 2.73 6.23
C ALA A 65 10.28 2.76 7.31
N THR A 66 10.82 1.60 7.59
CA THR A 66 11.95 1.41 8.51
C THR A 66 13.15 0.85 7.76
N THR A 67 14.29 0.72 8.43
CA THR A 67 15.49 0.07 7.88
C THR A 67 15.24 -1.39 7.47
N ASN A 68 14.16 -2.00 7.97
CA ASN A 68 13.73 -3.36 7.62
C ASN A 68 12.76 -3.42 6.43
N SER A 69 12.20 -2.28 6.02
CA SER A 69 11.28 -2.23 4.89
C SER A 69 11.98 -2.56 3.57
N ARG A 70 11.28 -3.24 2.67
CA ARG A 70 11.83 -3.73 1.40
C ARG A 70 10.84 -3.53 0.26
N PHE A 71 11.37 -3.21 -0.93
CA PHE A 71 10.59 -3.37 -2.16
C PHE A 71 10.26 -4.84 -2.39
N SER A 72 9.07 -5.12 -2.89
CA SER A 72 8.66 -6.49 -3.19
C SER A 72 9.08 -6.89 -4.62
N ASP A 73 9.56 -8.12 -4.78
CA ASP A 73 9.89 -8.71 -6.07
C ASP A 73 8.67 -9.17 -6.88
N VAL A 74 7.50 -9.23 -6.22
CA VAL A 74 6.20 -9.56 -6.85
C VAL A 74 5.30 -8.35 -7.01
N VAL A 75 5.83 -7.13 -6.77
CA VAL A 75 5.15 -5.87 -7.06
C VAL A 75 5.86 -5.16 -8.20
N GLU A 76 5.10 -4.76 -9.18
CA GLU A 76 5.54 -3.85 -10.24
C GLU A 76 5.16 -2.43 -9.84
N TYR A 77 6.17 -1.57 -9.77
CA TYR A 77 6.04 -0.14 -9.54
C TYR A 77 6.01 0.54 -10.90
N ARG A 78 4.89 1.11 -11.29
CA ARG A 78 4.65 1.64 -12.62
C ARG A 78 4.48 3.14 -12.60
N LEU A 79 5.21 3.84 -13.47
CA LEU A 79 5.01 5.25 -13.76
C LEU A 79 4.40 5.36 -15.15
N HIS A 80 3.19 5.88 -15.22
CA HIS A 80 2.42 6.05 -16.44
C HIS A 80 2.57 7.49 -16.91
N ILE A 81 2.94 7.68 -18.17
CA ILE A 81 3.14 8.98 -18.79
C ILE A 81 2.28 9.04 -20.05
N ASP A 82 1.22 9.83 -20.02
CA ASP A 82 0.46 10.17 -21.20
C ASP A 82 1.09 11.40 -21.87
N ASN A 83 1.64 11.19 -23.05
CA ASN A 83 2.30 12.20 -23.87
C ASN A 83 1.48 12.54 -25.13
N GLY A 84 0.16 12.36 -25.06
CA GLY A 84 -0.76 12.60 -26.18
C GLY A 84 -0.96 11.39 -27.10
N ALA A 85 -0.23 10.29 -26.89
CA ALA A 85 -0.44 9.04 -27.63
C ALA A 85 -1.42 8.07 -26.91
N GLY A 86 -1.95 8.50 -25.77
CA GLY A 86 -2.90 7.76 -24.92
C GLY A 86 -2.38 7.50 -23.52
N PRO A 87 -3.26 7.23 -22.56
CA PRO A 87 -2.95 7.22 -21.13
C PRO A 87 -1.97 6.12 -20.68
N ASN A 88 -1.77 5.08 -21.48
CA ASN A 88 -0.83 3.98 -21.20
C ASN A 88 0.21 3.82 -22.32
N SER A 89 0.42 4.85 -23.15
CA SER A 89 1.35 4.80 -24.28
C SER A 89 2.81 4.72 -23.86
N PHE A 90 3.15 5.28 -22.68
CA PHE A 90 4.49 5.27 -22.14
C PHE A 90 4.45 4.86 -20.66
N VAL A 91 4.89 3.66 -20.34
CA VAL A 91 4.95 3.14 -18.97
C VAL A 91 6.38 2.75 -18.65
N ILE A 92 6.92 3.31 -17.55
CA ILE A 92 8.18 2.83 -16.97
C ILE A 92 7.81 1.85 -15.88
N LEU A 93 8.23 0.59 -16.04
CA LEU A 93 7.96 -0.50 -15.13
C LEU A 93 9.23 -0.82 -14.34
N CYS A 94 9.15 -0.77 -13.02
CA CYS A 94 10.24 -1.09 -12.12
C CYS A 94 9.90 -2.31 -11.24
N ARG A 95 10.88 -3.19 -11.03
CA ARG A 95 10.79 -4.36 -10.15
C ARG A 95 12.05 -4.54 -9.33
N ALA A 96 11.86 -4.93 -8.08
CA ALA A 96 12.97 -5.36 -7.25
C ALA A 96 13.37 -6.82 -7.57
N SER A 97 14.62 -7.17 -7.30
CA SER A 97 15.06 -8.56 -7.26
C SER A 97 14.44 -9.30 -6.08
N VAL A 98 14.39 -10.64 -6.12
CA VAL A 98 13.89 -11.51 -5.04
C VAL A 98 14.48 -11.14 -3.67
N GLN A 99 15.72 -10.67 -3.63
CA GLN A 99 16.40 -10.25 -2.40
C GLN A 99 16.20 -8.77 -2.06
N SER A 100 15.42 -8.03 -2.88
CA SER A 100 15.30 -6.58 -2.75
C SER A 100 16.66 -5.86 -2.62
N THR A 101 17.65 -6.31 -3.39
CA THR A 101 19.00 -5.72 -3.40
C THR A 101 19.28 -4.93 -4.68
N VAL A 102 18.52 -5.22 -5.73
CA VAL A 102 18.61 -4.58 -7.05
C VAL A 102 17.24 -4.11 -7.47
N MET A 103 17.16 -2.90 -8.02
CA MET A 103 15.99 -2.40 -8.73
C MET A 103 16.30 -2.39 -10.22
N THR A 104 15.34 -2.83 -11.04
CA THR A 104 15.41 -2.76 -12.50
C THR A 104 14.19 -2.05 -13.04
N CYS A 105 14.41 -1.00 -13.85
CA CYS A 105 13.34 -0.27 -14.52
C CYS A 105 13.52 -0.36 -16.03
N ASN A 106 12.41 -0.58 -16.74
CA ASN A 106 12.35 -0.66 -18.19
C ASN A 106 11.19 0.21 -18.71
N GLY A 107 11.39 0.82 -19.86
CA GLY A 107 10.38 1.64 -20.51
C GLY A 107 10.52 1.64 -22.05
N PRO A 108 9.59 2.28 -22.76
CA PRO A 108 9.61 2.38 -24.20
C PRO A 108 10.90 3.04 -24.74
N GLY A 109 11.21 2.79 -26.01
CA GLY A 109 12.39 3.37 -26.68
C GLY A 109 13.72 2.84 -26.15
N GLY A 110 13.74 1.65 -25.53
CA GLY A 110 14.95 1.06 -24.97
C GLY A 110 15.42 1.73 -23.67
N LEU A 111 14.56 2.48 -22.98
CA LEU A 111 14.85 2.99 -21.65
C LEU A 111 15.04 1.82 -20.69
N THR A 112 16.23 1.73 -20.09
CA THR A 112 16.52 0.69 -19.10
C THR A 112 17.59 1.13 -18.11
N VAL A 113 17.41 0.78 -16.85
CA VAL A 113 18.39 0.95 -15.78
C VAL A 113 18.26 -0.19 -14.78
N SER A 114 19.39 -0.70 -14.29
CA SER A 114 19.41 -1.75 -13.26
C SER A 114 20.58 -1.52 -12.33
N GLY A 115 20.37 -1.64 -11.04
CA GLY A 115 21.45 -1.54 -10.07
C GLY A 115 21.01 -1.64 -8.61
N GLY A 116 22.02 -1.64 -7.74
CA GLY A 116 21.81 -1.81 -6.31
C GLY A 116 21.05 -0.66 -5.66
N LEU A 117 20.33 -0.96 -4.58
CA LEU A 117 19.59 0.01 -3.79
C LEU A 117 20.52 0.99 -3.04
N ASN A 118 19.93 2.12 -2.59
CA ASN A 118 20.58 3.18 -1.80
C ASN A 118 21.77 3.86 -2.51
N ARG A 119 21.81 3.82 -3.82
CA ARG A 119 22.82 4.50 -4.65
C ARG A 119 22.23 4.95 -5.98
N THR A 120 22.81 6.01 -6.56
CA THR A 120 22.47 6.44 -7.92
C THR A 120 23.11 5.52 -8.94
N VAL A 121 22.32 5.09 -9.93
CA VAL A 121 22.75 4.23 -11.03
C VAL A 121 22.36 4.89 -12.34
N ALA A 122 23.27 4.90 -13.31
CA ALA A 122 22.99 5.36 -14.67
C ALA A 122 22.62 4.19 -15.58
N GLY A 123 21.66 4.42 -16.47
CA GLY A 123 21.21 3.50 -17.49
C GLY A 123 21.07 4.17 -18.85
N THR A 124 20.37 3.52 -19.77
CA THR A 124 20.15 4.05 -21.12
C THR A 124 19.03 5.10 -21.11
N GLY A 125 19.41 6.40 -21.16
CA GLY A 125 18.49 7.54 -21.17
C GLY A 125 17.74 7.80 -19.86
N VAL A 126 18.21 7.19 -18.78
CA VAL A 126 17.63 7.32 -17.45
C VAL A 126 18.71 7.12 -16.39
N ARG A 127 18.62 7.82 -15.28
CA ARG A 127 19.32 7.50 -14.03
C ARG A 127 18.30 7.19 -12.95
N MET A 128 18.67 6.35 -12.00
CA MET A 128 17.78 5.85 -10.97
C MET A 128 18.43 5.92 -9.59
N PHE A 129 17.62 6.23 -8.61
CA PHE A 129 17.86 5.91 -7.22
C PHE A 129 16.66 5.10 -6.71
N ALA A 130 16.90 4.05 -5.96
CA ALA A 130 15.86 3.33 -5.23
C ALA A 130 16.36 3.01 -3.82
N GLY A 131 15.59 3.34 -2.79
CA GLY A 131 16.01 3.09 -1.40
C GLY A 131 15.21 3.85 -0.37
N LEU A 132 15.59 3.68 0.90
CA LEU A 132 14.97 4.38 2.02
C LEU A 132 15.34 5.86 2.00
N ARG A 133 14.35 6.73 2.17
CA ARG A 133 14.48 8.18 2.24
C ARG A 133 13.48 8.76 3.24
N ASP A 134 13.79 9.96 3.72
CA ASP A 134 12.84 10.82 4.40
C ASP A 134 11.64 11.11 3.51
N ASP A 135 10.42 11.02 4.07
CA ASP A 135 9.19 11.25 3.30
C ASP A 135 8.98 12.75 3.10
N PRO A 136 8.99 13.25 1.86
CA PRO A 136 8.84 14.69 1.61
C PRO A 136 7.39 15.17 1.70
N PHE A 137 6.42 14.30 1.99
CA PHE A 137 5.03 14.68 2.16
C PHE A 137 4.74 15.19 3.57
N PHE A 138 3.97 16.26 3.66
CA PHE A 138 3.57 16.86 4.92
C PHE A 138 2.12 17.35 4.88
N PHE A 139 1.38 17.13 5.98
CA PHE A 139 -0.02 17.47 6.13
C PHE A 139 -0.48 17.34 7.59
N ASP A 140 -1.25 18.31 8.09
CA ASP A 140 -1.95 18.16 9.37
C ASP A 140 -3.27 17.42 9.20
N PHE A 141 -3.16 16.10 8.98
CA PHE A 141 -4.32 15.24 8.80
C PHE A 141 -5.25 15.21 10.03
N ASN A 142 -4.69 15.35 11.23
CA ASN A 142 -5.48 15.37 12.44
C ASN A 142 -6.34 16.63 12.51
N ALA A 143 -5.78 17.80 12.20
CA ALA A 143 -6.53 19.04 12.13
C ALA A 143 -7.56 19.03 10.98
N PHE A 144 -7.25 18.40 9.84
CA PHE A 144 -8.21 18.19 8.76
C PHE A 144 -9.43 17.38 9.22
N ASN A 145 -9.21 16.26 9.90
CA ASN A 145 -10.30 15.44 10.45
C ASN A 145 -11.11 16.21 11.52
N ALA A 146 -10.44 16.99 12.37
CA ALA A 146 -11.12 17.85 13.34
C ALA A 146 -11.94 18.95 12.64
N THR A 147 -11.43 19.52 11.54
CA THR A 147 -12.13 20.50 10.70
C THR A 147 -13.41 19.91 10.12
N ARG A 148 -13.33 18.70 9.54
CA ARG A 148 -14.50 17.97 9.04
C ARG A 148 -15.54 17.71 10.13
N ALA A 149 -15.10 17.21 11.27
CA ALA A 149 -15.99 16.88 12.38
C ALA A 149 -16.69 18.11 12.96
N ALA A 150 -16.01 19.24 12.99
CA ALA A 150 -16.54 20.51 13.51
C ALA A 150 -17.32 21.31 12.46
N VAL A 151 -17.22 20.98 11.17
CA VAL A 151 -17.67 21.81 10.03
C VAL A 151 -17.15 23.25 10.16
N ALA A 152 -15.90 23.39 10.60
CA ALA A 152 -15.22 24.69 10.80
C ALA A 152 -13.71 24.46 10.88
N PRO A 153 -12.87 25.37 10.35
CA PRO A 153 -11.41 25.21 10.36
C PRO A 153 -10.86 24.96 11.77
N ARG A 154 -10.00 23.97 11.89
CA ARG A 154 -9.31 23.56 13.12
C ARG A 154 -7.80 23.54 12.96
N PHE A 155 -7.29 24.04 11.86
CA PHE A 155 -5.88 24.17 11.63
C PHE A 155 -5.23 25.17 12.59
N THR A 156 -4.09 24.80 13.16
CA THR A 156 -3.31 25.66 14.05
C THR A 156 -2.12 26.27 13.28
N ASN A 157 -1.48 27.27 13.87
CA ASN A 157 -0.26 27.84 13.30
C ASN A 157 0.82 27.88 14.41
N PRO A 158 1.89 27.07 14.36
CA PRO A 158 2.17 26.08 13.30
C PRO A 158 1.24 24.87 13.34
N GLY A 159 1.05 24.23 12.19
CA GLY A 159 0.42 22.92 12.05
C GLY A 159 1.36 21.78 12.48
N SER A 160 0.83 20.57 12.59
CA SER A 160 1.58 19.39 12.99
C SER A 160 1.62 18.37 11.84
N ASN A 161 2.82 18.05 11.33
CA ASN A 161 2.97 17.03 10.29
C ASN A 161 2.61 15.64 10.84
N PHE A 162 1.59 15.02 10.25
CA PHE A 162 1.22 13.64 10.57
C PHE A 162 2.14 12.61 9.89
N PHE A 163 2.78 12.98 8.78
CA PHE A 163 3.53 12.07 7.90
C PHE A 163 5.03 12.08 8.14
N SER A 164 5.50 12.74 9.18
CA SER A 164 6.91 12.69 9.56
C SER A 164 7.40 11.25 9.67
N GLY A 165 8.41 10.87 8.90
CA GLY A 165 8.97 9.53 8.86
C GLY A 165 9.67 9.21 7.56
N ASN A 166 9.90 7.93 7.31
CA ASN A 166 10.59 7.48 6.11
C ASN A 166 9.66 6.74 5.15
N THR A 167 10.07 6.69 3.89
CA THR A 167 9.43 5.95 2.81
C THR A 167 10.47 5.21 1.97
N LEU A 168 10.08 4.17 1.24
CA LEU A 168 10.90 3.64 0.16
C LEU A 168 10.65 4.47 -1.09
N SER A 169 11.70 5.08 -1.62
CA SER A 169 11.60 6.00 -2.74
C SER A 169 12.24 5.42 -4.00
N LEU A 170 11.55 5.58 -5.12
CA LEU A 170 12.03 5.31 -6.46
C LEU A 170 12.11 6.64 -7.20
N VAL A 171 13.32 7.08 -7.54
CA VAL A 171 13.58 8.34 -8.22
C VAL A 171 14.20 8.08 -9.59
N LEU A 172 13.58 8.59 -10.63
CA LEU A 172 14.06 8.48 -12.00
C LEU A 172 14.34 9.88 -12.56
N GLY A 173 15.55 10.10 -13.09
CA GLY A 173 15.87 11.24 -13.93
C GLY A 173 15.87 10.81 -15.38
N VAL A 174 14.88 11.23 -16.15
CA VAL A 174 14.67 10.81 -17.54
C VAL A 174 14.89 11.98 -18.49
N GLN A 175 15.63 11.80 -19.59
CA GLN A 175 15.71 12.82 -20.62
C GLN A 175 14.30 13.19 -21.12
N SER A 176 13.92 14.47 -21.00
CA SER A 176 12.57 14.95 -21.30
C SER A 176 12.14 14.64 -22.74
N SER A 177 13.08 14.67 -23.68
CA SER A 177 12.83 14.32 -25.08
C SER A 177 12.33 12.88 -25.30
N ARG A 178 12.64 11.96 -24.39
CA ARG A 178 12.14 10.58 -24.44
C ARG A 178 10.68 10.45 -24.00
N LEU A 179 10.22 11.39 -23.20
CA LEU A 179 8.84 11.38 -22.66
C LEU A 179 7.84 12.07 -23.59
N THR A 180 8.29 12.94 -24.50
CA THR A 180 7.50 13.92 -25.23
C THR A 180 7.03 13.48 -26.62
N ASN A 181 6.91 12.20 -26.89
CA ASN A 181 6.51 11.70 -28.22
C ASN A 181 7.30 12.38 -29.36
N ASN A 182 8.63 12.24 -29.35
CA ASN A 182 9.57 12.91 -30.27
C ASN A 182 9.50 14.44 -30.25
N GLY A 183 9.17 15.05 -29.10
CA GLY A 183 9.11 16.51 -28.93
C GLY A 183 7.80 17.16 -29.40
N THR A 184 6.84 16.39 -29.89
CA THR A 184 5.56 16.92 -30.39
C THR A 184 4.62 17.35 -29.29
N ASN A 185 4.71 16.74 -28.10
CA ASN A 185 3.90 17.09 -26.94
C ASN A 185 4.77 17.28 -25.70
N THR A 186 4.89 18.51 -25.24
CA THR A 186 5.64 18.86 -24.03
C THR A 186 4.78 18.85 -22.76
N THR A 187 3.47 18.75 -22.88
CA THR A 187 2.55 18.64 -21.75
C THR A 187 2.25 17.16 -21.51
N LEU A 188 2.69 16.66 -20.36
CA LEU A 188 2.57 15.29 -19.95
C LEU A 188 1.56 15.16 -18.81
N ARG A 189 0.86 14.02 -18.74
CA ARG A 189 0.00 13.64 -17.60
C ARG A 189 0.60 12.40 -16.96
N ILE A 190 0.86 12.45 -15.65
CA ILE A 190 1.68 11.46 -14.96
C ILE A 190 0.96 10.93 -13.73
N TYR A 191 0.92 9.61 -13.57
CA TYR A 191 0.49 8.95 -12.35
C TYR A 191 1.32 7.69 -12.10
N GLY A 192 1.28 7.20 -10.89
CA GLY A 192 1.86 5.92 -10.51
C GLY A 192 0.82 4.85 -10.26
N SER A 193 1.20 3.61 -10.39
CA SER A 193 0.44 2.48 -9.87
C SER A 193 1.34 1.37 -9.39
N THR A 194 0.84 0.58 -8.46
CA THR A 194 1.46 -0.67 -8.04
C THR A 194 0.59 -1.83 -8.49
N THR A 195 1.23 -2.84 -9.04
CA THR A 195 0.54 -4.04 -9.54
C THR A 195 1.23 -5.27 -8.96
N ARG A 196 0.49 -6.06 -8.22
CA ARG A 196 1.00 -7.35 -7.76
C ARG A 196 0.90 -8.36 -8.89
N VAL A 197 2.04 -8.96 -9.23
CA VAL A 197 2.18 -10.00 -10.26
C VAL A 197 2.47 -11.33 -9.58
N GLY A 198 1.79 -12.39 -10.01
CA GLY A 198 1.92 -13.72 -9.44
C GLY A 198 0.60 -14.27 -8.92
N GLU A 199 0.69 -15.43 -8.30
CA GLU A 199 -0.49 -16.09 -7.73
C GLU A 199 -0.95 -15.40 -6.43
N ILE A 200 -2.20 -15.65 -6.05
CA ILE A 200 -2.76 -15.21 -4.77
C ILE A 200 -1.90 -15.76 -3.64
N GLY A 201 -1.41 -14.89 -2.77
CA GLY A 201 -0.61 -15.24 -1.60
C GLY A 201 -1.36 -14.98 -0.29
N VAL A 202 -0.87 -15.56 0.80
CA VAL A 202 -1.28 -15.24 2.17
C VAL A 202 -0.10 -14.70 2.96
N SER A 203 -0.37 -13.76 3.86
CA SER A 203 0.67 -13.16 4.71
C SER A 203 1.06 -14.07 5.89
N ALA A 204 2.13 -13.69 6.60
CA ALA A 204 2.52 -14.30 7.87
C ALA A 204 1.39 -14.33 8.91
N GLY A 205 0.40 -13.47 8.74
CA GLY A 205 -0.79 -13.44 9.56
C GLY A 205 -1.65 -14.70 9.53
N ILE A 206 -1.39 -15.71 8.68
CA ILE A 206 -2.01 -17.03 8.79
C ILE A 206 -1.58 -17.78 10.04
N SER A 207 -0.53 -17.35 10.72
CA SER A 207 -0.08 -17.95 11.99
C SER A 207 -1.21 -18.02 13.01
N GLY A 208 -1.26 -19.13 13.73
CA GLY A 208 -2.26 -19.40 14.75
C GLY A 208 -2.77 -20.84 14.77
N LEU A 209 -3.85 -21.06 15.49
CA LEU A 209 -4.53 -22.35 15.54
C LEU A 209 -5.52 -22.50 14.38
N TRP A 210 -5.53 -23.68 13.81
CA TRP A 210 -6.43 -24.12 12.75
C TRP A 210 -7.14 -25.40 13.17
N TYR A 211 -8.36 -25.62 12.74
CA TYR A 211 -9.11 -26.81 13.08
C TYR A 211 -9.94 -27.30 11.90
N ASP A 212 -10.31 -28.58 11.93
CA ASP A 212 -11.28 -29.16 11.03
C ASP A 212 -12.65 -29.17 11.71
N ALA A 213 -13.59 -28.39 11.19
CA ALA A 213 -14.94 -28.29 11.76
C ALA A 213 -15.73 -29.61 11.63
N ALA A 214 -15.38 -30.47 10.67
CA ALA A 214 -16.00 -31.77 10.48
C ALA A 214 -15.48 -32.84 11.49
N ASN A 215 -14.28 -32.59 12.04
CA ASN A 215 -13.63 -33.52 12.98
C ASN A 215 -13.22 -32.79 14.28
N PRO A 216 -14.17 -32.44 15.16
CA PRO A 216 -13.87 -31.69 16.37
C PRO A 216 -12.95 -32.49 17.31
N GLY A 217 -12.00 -31.78 17.94
CA GLY A 217 -10.95 -32.37 18.79
C GLY A 217 -9.64 -32.65 18.10
N PHE A 218 -9.53 -32.24 16.85
CA PHE A 218 -8.38 -32.38 15.95
C PHE A 218 -8.06 -31.02 15.36
N GLY A 219 -6.80 -30.68 15.30
CA GLY A 219 -6.39 -29.34 14.77
C GLY A 219 -4.89 -29.20 14.60
N ALA A 220 -4.48 -28.08 14.08
CA ALA A 220 -3.09 -27.76 13.81
C ALA A 220 -2.70 -26.38 14.35
N HIS A 221 -1.44 -26.24 14.73
CA HIS A 221 -0.79 -24.97 14.92
C HIS A 221 0.12 -24.72 13.72
N ILE A 222 -0.03 -23.56 13.11
CA ILE A 222 0.76 -23.09 11.98
C ILE A 222 1.43 -21.80 12.41
N GLU A 223 2.74 -21.69 12.23
CA GLU A 223 3.50 -20.50 12.53
C GLU A 223 4.41 -20.16 11.34
N VAL A 224 4.30 -18.95 10.82
CA VAL A 224 5.17 -18.43 9.77
C VAL A 224 6.39 -17.80 10.43
N LEU A 225 7.55 -18.27 10.04
CA LEU A 225 8.85 -17.85 10.56
C LEU A 225 9.62 -17.09 9.48
N ALA A 226 10.48 -16.20 9.93
CA ALA A 226 11.44 -15.56 9.03
C ALA A 226 12.31 -16.59 8.29
N PRO A 227 12.74 -16.29 7.06
CA PRO A 227 13.65 -17.15 6.31
C PRO A 227 14.99 -17.32 7.05
N THR A 228 15.63 -18.47 6.88
CA THR A 228 16.96 -18.74 7.46
C THR A 228 18.08 -17.92 6.82
N ILE A 229 17.85 -17.45 5.60
CA ILE A 229 18.70 -16.50 4.89
C ILE A 229 17.82 -15.32 4.47
N ALA A 230 18.31 -14.11 4.58
CA ALA A 230 17.52 -12.87 4.37
C ALA A 230 16.78 -12.77 3.04
N SER A 231 17.13 -13.60 2.07
CA SER A 231 16.57 -13.65 0.72
C SER A 231 15.77 -14.93 0.42
N GLY A 232 15.63 -15.81 1.40
CA GLY A 232 14.87 -17.05 1.23
C GLY A 232 13.37 -16.85 1.37
N PRO A 233 12.56 -17.86 1.00
CA PRO A 233 11.15 -17.87 1.28
C PRO A 233 10.90 -17.93 2.80
N ASP A 234 9.78 -17.41 3.24
CA ASP A 234 9.30 -17.61 4.61
C ASP A 234 9.25 -19.10 4.94
N ARG A 235 9.43 -19.42 6.21
CA ARG A 235 9.35 -20.78 6.72
C ARG A 235 8.04 -20.99 7.46
N VAL A 236 7.63 -22.25 7.55
CA VAL A 236 6.47 -22.68 8.35
C VAL A 236 6.94 -23.68 9.38
N ALA A 237 6.66 -23.41 10.65
CA ALA A 237 6.63 -24.43 11.69
C ALA A 237 5.19 -24.96 11.82
N PHE A 238 5.07 -26.25 11.93
CA PHE A 238 3.77 -26.94 11.92
C PHE A 238 3.71 -27.97 13.03
N ALA A 239 2.59 -27.98 13.77
CA ALA A 239 2.27 -29.01 14.74
C ALA A 239 0.81 -29.45 14.55
N TRP A 240 0.60 -30.74 14.36
CA TRP A 240 -0.72 -31.34 14.16
C TRP A 240 -1.09 -32.19 15.35
N TYR A 241 -2.15 -31.81 16.02
CA TYR A 241 -2.76 -32.56 17.13
C TYR A 241 -3.80 -33.50 16.54
N THR A 242 -3.50 -34.79 16.53
CA THR A 242 -4.32 -35.83 15.86
C THR A 242 -4.36 -37.12 16.65
N TYR A 243 -4.95 -38.14 16.05
CA TYR A 243 -5.07 -39.49 16.63
C TYR A 243 -4.55 -40.49 15.59
N ASN A 244 -3.98 -41.60 16.12
CA ASN A 244 -3.69 -42.73 15.25
C ASN A 244 -4.94 -43.61 15.06
N ARG A 245 -4.85 -44.67 14.25
CA ARG A 245 -5.96 -45.61 13.98
C ARG A 245 -6.52 -46.29 15.22
N SER A 246 -5.74 -46.35 16.29
CA SER A 246 -6.17 -46.95 17.61
C SER A 246 -6.76 -45.90 18.55
N GLY A 247 -6.98 -44.67 18.13
CA GLY A 247 -7.52 -43.59 18.94
C GLY A 247 -6.55 -42.97 19.94
N GLN A 248 -5.27 -43.29 19.86
CA GLN A 248 -4.25 -42.68 20.72
C GLN A 248 -3.85 -41.32 20.17
N GLN A 249 -3.73 -40.33 21.07
CA GLN A 249 -3.26 -38.99 20.70
C GLN A 249 -1.83 -39.02 20.16
N ARG A 250 -1.60 -38.26 19.12
CA ARG A 250 -0.30 -38.05 18.47
C ARG A 250 -0.10 -36.59 18.12
N TRP A 251 1.15 -36.14 18.22
CA TRP A 251 1.58 -34.86 17.76
C TRP A 251 2.53 -35.09 16.60
N VAL A 252 2.11 -34.67 15.43
CA VAL A 252 2.97 -34.71 14.23
C VAL A 252 3.54 -33.30 14.06
N VAL A 253 4.85 -33.20 13.99
CA VAL A 253 5.56 -31.93 13.80
C VAL A 253 6.35 -31.92 12.50
N ALA A 254 6.46 -30.77 11.87
CA ALA A 254 7.20 -30.60 10.64
C ALA A 254 7.62 -29.13 10.46
N ASP A 255 8.56 -28.89 9.58
CA ASP A 255 8.87 -27.56 9.08
C ASP A 255 9.07 -27.58 7.57
N GLY A 256 8.95 -26.42 6.95
CA GLY A 256 9.10 -26.25 5.51
C GLY A 256 9.10 -24.79 5.10
N THR A 257 8.98 -24.55 3.79
CA THR A 257 8.91 -23.20 3.22
C THR A 257 7.49 -22.86 2.82
N LEU A 258 7.11 -21.58 2.96
CA LEU A 258 5.86 -21.02 2.46
C LEU A 258 6.15 -20.33 1.12
N ALA A 259 5.52 -20.79 0.06
CA ALA A 259 5.60 -20.18 -1.26
C ALA A 259 4.22 -20.18 -1.91
N ASN A 260 3.78 -19.02 -2.42
CA ASN A 260 2.52 -18.89 -3.17
C ASN A 260 1.30 -19.53 -2.45
N SER A 261 1.12 -19.24 -1.17
CA SER A 261 0.04 -19.82 -0.35
C SER A 261 0.12 -21.33 -0.14
N GLN A 262 1.27 -21.95 -0.39
CA GLN A 262 1.46 -23.39 -0.24
C GLN A 262 2.69 -23.71 0.60
N THR A 263 2.61 -24.76 1.36
CA THR A 263 3.76 -25.36 2.03
C THR A 263 3.76 -26.87 1.85
N ASN A 264 4.94 -27.44 1.56
CA ASN A 264 5.17 -28.88 1.46
C ASN A 264 6.16 -29.28 2.57
N LEU A 265 5.66 -30.00 3.56
CA LEU A 265 6.38 -30.44 4.73
C LEU A 265 6.78 -31.92 4.51
N THR A 266 8.01 -32.16 4.03
CA THR A 266 8.46 -33.50 3.63
C THR A 266 9.16 -34.25 4.76
N ASN A 267 9.36 -33.59 5.90
CA ASN A 267 10.09 -34.11 7.06
C ASN A 267 9.17 -34.32 8.29
N ALA A 268 7.89 -34.55 8.07
CA ALA A 268 6.95 -34.72 9.17
C ALA A 268 7.28 -35.95 10.02
N ILE A 269 7.38 -35.74 11.32
CA ILE A 269 7.69 -36.78 12.32
C ILE A 269 6.70 -36.74 13.48
N TYR A 270 6.62 -37.82 14.21
CA TYR A 270 5.97 -37.90 15.50
C TYR A 270 6.84 -38.67 16.50
N THR A 271 6.49 -38.61 17.79
CA THR A 271 7.24 -39.31 18.83
C THR A 271 6.35 -40.30 19.56
N THR A 272 6.95 -41.40 20.01
CA THR A 272 6.32 -42.41 20.87
C THR A 272 7.24 -42.69 22.03
N GLY A 273 6.69 -43.32 23.09
CA GLY A 273 7.41 -43.56 24.33
C GLY A 273 7.58 -42.31 25.20
N GLY A 274 8.36 -42.45 26.25
CA GLY A 274 8.54 -41.42 27.25
C GLY A 274 7.37 -41.30 28.24
N ILE A 275 7.61 -40.67 29.33
CA ILE A 275 6.62 -40.34 30.38
C ILE A 275 6.79 -38.85 30.76
N ALA A 276 5.75 -38.27 31.34
CA ALA A 276 5.79 -36.86 31.75
C ALA A 276 6.82 -36.62 32.87
N PRO A 277 7.43 -35.39 32.91
CA PRO A 277 8.23 -34.99 34.08
C PRO A 277 7.48 -35.19 35.40
N PRO A 278 8.17 -35.47 36.53
CA PRO A 278 9.64 -35.37 36.68
C PRO A 278 10.42 -36.62 36.24
N ASN A 279 9.74 -37.70 35.86
CA ASN A 279 10.40 -38.96 35.54
C ASN A 279 10.69 -39.10 34.02
N PHE A 280 10.79 -38.00 33.28
CA PHE A 280 11.09 -38.02 31.86
C PHE A 280 12.48 -38.60 31.59
N ASN A 281 12.55 -39.57 30.69
CA ASN A 281 13.81 -40.14 30.23
C ASN A 281 13.88 -40.03 28.71
N PRO A 282 14.76 -39.17 28.14
CA PRO A 282 14.87 -38.97 26.69
C PRO A 282 15.25 -40.24 25.93
N ALA A 283 15.96 -41.19 26.57
CA ALA A 283 16.33 -42.47 25.95
C ALA A 283 15.11 -43.37 25.64
N GLN A 284 13.96 -43.09 26.23
CA GLN A 284 12.70 -43.83 25.99
C GLN A 284 11.85 -43.21 24.89
N VAL A 285 12.26 -42.01 24.34
CA VAL A 285 11.54 -41.34 23.29
C VAL A 285 12.06 -41.82 21.93
N THR A 286 11.16 -42.32 21.11
CA THR A 286 11.47 -42.74 19.73
C THR A 286 10.83 -41.76 18.76
N GLN A 287 11.63 -41.14 17.91
CA GLN A 287 11.15 -40.37 16.75
C GLN A 287 10.81 -41.32 15.61
N ARG A 288 9.66 -41.11 14.98
CA ARG A 288 9.17 -41.88 13.84
C ARG A 288 8.83 -40.96 12.68
N PRO A 289 9.19 -41.30 11.44
CA PRO A 289 8.75 -40.56 10.27
C PRO A 289 7.24 -40.74 10.10
N PHE A 290 6.53 -39.64 9.91
CA PHE A 290 5.11 -39.66 9.55
C PHE A 290 4.95 -39.79 8.03
N GLY A 291 5.63 -38.95 7.27
CA GLY A 291 5.51 -38.83 5.82
C GLY A 291 5.52 -37.37 5.37
N THR A 292 4.60 -37.00 4.50
CA THR A 292 4.51 -35.66 3.93
C THR A 292 3.17 -34.99 4.23
N ILE A 293 3.20 -33.68 4.43
CA ILE A 293 2.01 -32.86 4.64
C ILE A 293 2.11 -31.67 3.68
N ALA A 294 1.09 -31.49 2.84
CA ALA A 294 0.94 -30.33 1.97
C ALA A 294 -0.24 -29.49 2.47
N ILE A 295 -0.03 -28.18 2.61
CA ILE A 295 -1.09 -27.26 2.99
C ILE A 295 -1.22 -26.20 1.90
N ASN A 296 -2.44 -26.02 1.40
CA ASN A 296 -2.80 -24.99 0.43
C ASN A 296 -3.80 -24.03 1.07
N PHE A 297 -3.40 -22.78 1.27
CA PHE A 297 -4.25 -21.72 1.83
C PHE A 297 -5.07 -21.09 0.71
N SER A 298 -6.37 -21.29 0.73
CA SER A 298 -7.30 -20.64 -0.21
C SER A 298 -7.50 -19.15 0.11
N ASN A 299 -7.38 -18.79 1.37
CA ASN A 299 -7.45 -17.44 1.91
C ASN A 299 -6.96 -17.43 3.38
N CYS A 300 -7.03 -16.27 4.02
CA CYS A 300 -6.63 -16.10 5.42
C CYS A 300 -7.33 -17.00 6.44
N ASN A 301 -8.46 -17.59 6.10
CA ASN A 301 -9.30 -18.32 7.04
C ASN A 301 -9.58 -19.78 6.64
N THR A 302 -9.17 -20.18 5.43
CA THR A 302 -9.47 -21.52 4.89
C THR A 302 -8.23 -22.10 4.21
N ALA A 303 -7.91 -23.34 4.54
CA ALA A 303 -6.84 -24.10 3.92
C ALA A 303 -7.27 -25.55 3.69
N THR A 304 -6.64 -26.20 2.73
CA THR A 304 -6.74 -27.66 2.53
C THR A 304 -5.41 -28.29 2.93
N MET A 305 -5.46 -29.26 3.83
CA MET A 305 -4.30 -30.03 4.25
C MET A 305 -4.41 -31.44 3.69
N THR A 306 -3.45 -31.85 2.87
CA THR A 306 -3.31 -33.20 2.35
C THR A 306 -2.12 -33.86 3.04
N PHE A 307 -2.29 -35.06 3.52
CA PHE A 307 -1.23 -35.79 4.19
C PHE A 307 -1.09 -37.22 3.62
N THR A 308 0.14 -37.61 3.42
CA THR A 308 0.50 -38.90 2.85
C THR A 308 1.50 -39.61 3.76
N THR A 309 1.18 -40.82 4.14
CA THR A 309 2.00 -41.63 5.05
C THR A 309 2.02 -43.08 4.62
N SER A 310 3.12 -43.75 4.85
CA SER A 310 3.27 -45.19 4.76
C SER A 310 3.27 -45.86 6.17
N ASP A 311 3.18 -45.06 7.23
CA ASP A 311 3.18 -45.58 8.60
C ASP A 311 1.84 -46.27 8.86
N PRO A 312 1.84 -47.55 9.30
CA PRO A 312 0.62 -48.32 9.56
C PRO A 312 -0.24 -47.76 10.69
N GLU A 313 0.31 -46.90 11.56
CA GLU A 313 -0.47 -46.25 12.64
C GLU A 313 -1.46 -45.21 12.08
N PHE A 314 -1.28 -44.73 10.85
CA PHE A 314 -2.11 -43.67 10.28
C PHE A 314 -2.71 -44.06 8.93
N SER A 315 -3.59 -43.21 8.44
CA SER A 315 -4.10 -43.24 7.06
C SER A 315 -3.67 -41.96 6.33
N SER A 316 -3.42 -42.04 5.06
CA SER A 316 -3.33 -40.87 4.20
C SER A 316 -4.73 -40.26 3.98
N GLY A 317 -4.80 -38.94 3.77
CA GLY A 317 -6.08 -38.27 3.61
C GLY A 317 -5.96 -36.79 3.32
N MET A 318 -7.12 -36.13 3.32
CA MET A 318 -7.26 -34.70 3.11
C MET A 318 -8.32 -34.15 4.08
N VAL A 319 -8.07 -32.95 4.61
CA VAL A 319 -9.01 -32.24 5.50
C VAL A 319 -9.05 -30.76 5.11
N THR A 320 -10.17 -30.13 5.40
CA THR A 320 -10.32 -28.68 5.27
C THR A 320 -10.12 -28.04 6.63
N LEU A 321 -9.16 -27.14 6.71
CA LEU A 321 -8.83 -26.40 7.92
C LEU A 321 -9.49 -25.02 7.89
N THR A 322 -10.08 -24.65 9.00
CA THR A 322 -10.58 -23.30 9.27
C THR A 322 -9.71 -22.65 10.35
N ARG A 323 -9.35 -21.41 10.17
CA ARG A 323 -8.56 -20.67 11.14
C ARG A 323 -9.36 -20.42 12.40
N LEU A 324 -8.81 -20.78 13.55
CA LEU A 324 -9.46 -20.63 14.84
C LEU A 324 -9.01 -19.38 15.59
N THR A 325 -7.74 -19.02 15.49
CA THR A 325 -7.17 -17.86 16.20
C THR A 325 -6.39 -16.96 15.28
N ALA A 326 -6.34 -15.67 15.63
CA ALA A 326 -5.47 -14.67 15.03
C ALA A 326 -4.46 -14.17 16.08
N ILE A 327 -3.25 -13.86 15.64
CA ILE A 327 -2.24 -13.22 16.51
C ILE A 327 -2.55 -11.73 16.55
N LYS A 328 -2.53 -11.17 17.77
CA LYS A 328 -2.74 -9.74 17.98
C LYS A 328 -1.69 -8.93 17.20
N ASP A 329 -2.13 -7.86 16.55
CA ASP A 329 -1.30 -6.93 15.79
C ASP A 329 -0.55 -7.58 14.59
N LEU A 330 -0.97 -8.79 14.18
CA LEU A 330 -0.50 -9.49 12.98
C LEU A 330 -1.70 -9.86 12.09
N PRO A 331 -2.29 -8.89 11.37
CA PRO A 331 -3.42 -9.17 10.50
C PRO A 331 -3.02 -10.10 9.36
N CYS A 332 -3.88 -11.03 9.03
CA CYS A 332 -3.72 -11.80 7.80
C CYS A 332 -4.28 -11.01 6.63
N THR A 333 -3.50 -10.93 5.57
CA THR A 333 -3.88 -10.28 4.33
C THR A 333 -3.88 -11.29 3.19
N ASN A 334 -4.91 -11.22 2.35
CA ASN A 334 -4.92 -11.94 1.09
C ASN A 334 -4.32 -11.02 0.02
N PHE A 335 -3.17 -11.37 -0.50
CA PHE A 335 -2.59 -10.63 -1.61
C PHE A 335 -3.31 -11.00 -2.90
N LEU A 336 -4.00 -10.02 -3.48
CA LEU A 336 -4.70 -10.18 -4.75
C LEU A 336 -3.76 -9.82 -5.91
N ALA A 337 -3.74 -10.64 -6.95
CA ALA A 337 -3.08 -10.26 -8.20
C ALA A 337 -3.82 -9.07 -8.86
N GLY A 338 -3.08 -8.26 -9.62
CA GLY A 338 -3.60 -7.09 -10.31
C GLY A 338 -3.18 -5.77 -9.65
N GLN A 339 -3.76 -4.69 -10.12
CA GLN A 339 -3.47 -3.37 -9.54
C GLN A 339 -3.99 -3.29 -8.11
N ILE A 340 -3.10 -2.90 -7.21
CA ILE A 340 -3.38 -2.73 -5.78
C ILE A 340 -3.68 -1.27 -5.49
N ASP A 341 -2.85 -0.37 -6.04
CA ASP A 341 -2.89 1.03 -5.72
C ASP A 341 -2.57 1.91 -6.91
N ARG A 342 -3.04 3.15 -6.89
CA ARG A 342 -2.67 4.22 -7.82
C ARG A 342 -2.73 5.59 -7.16
N ASN A 343 -1.85 6.45 -7.58
CA ASN A 343 -1.77 7.82 -7.14
C ASN A 343 -1.22 8.70 -8.26
N GLY A 344 -1.74 9.88 -8.39
CA GLY A 344 -1.17 10.92 -9.22
C GLY A 344 -1.15 12.24 -8.47
N ARG A 345 -2.32 12.72 -8.06
CA ARG A 345 -2.47 13.96 -7.28
C ARG A 345 -2.59 13.62 -5.80
N PRO A 346 -1.94 14.39 -4.93
CA PRO A 346 -1.96 14.09 -3.49
C PRO A 346 -3.36 14.17 -2.89
N GLY A 347 -3.69 13.20 -2.05
CA GLY A 347 -4.89 13.21 -1.20
C GLY A 347 -6.23 12.93 -1.88
N ILE A 348 -6.26 12.58 -3.17
CA ILE A 348 -7.53 12.42 -3.89
C ILE A 348 -8.38 11.30 -3.31
N ASN A 349 -7.84 10.09 -3.18
CA ASN A 349 -8.59 8.97 -2.63
C ASN A 349 -8.98 9.22 -1.16
N THR A 350 -8.07 9.78 -0.38
CA THR A 350 -8.30 10.05 1.05
C THR A 350 -9.38 11.10 1.27
N VAL A 351 -9.35 12.20 0.50
CA VAL A 351 -10.16 13.40 0.77
C VAL A 351 -11.43 13.44 -0.07
N LEU A 352 -11.42 12.89 -1.29
CA LEU A 352 -12.52 13.03 -2.22
C LEU A 352 -13.33 11.74 -2.48
N ILE A 353 -12.87 10.60 -1.93
CA ILE A 353 -13.58 9.32 -2.03
C ILE A 353 -14.02 8.88 -0.62
N ASP A 354 -15.26 8.47 -0.47
CA ASP A 354 -15.86 8.04 0.81
C ASP A 354 -15.80 9.13 1.93
N LEU A 355 -15.79 10.41 1.56
CA LEU A 355 -15.71 11.50 2.51
C LEU A 355 -16.99 11.63 3.36
N LEU A 356 -18.14 11.62 2.71
CA LEU A 356 -19.47 11.81 3.33
C LEU A 356 -20.13 10.50 3.74
N ALA A 357 -19.79 9.40 3.06
CA ALA A 357 -20.38 8.10 3.30
C ALA A 357 -19.34 7.01 3.02
N ASN A 358 -19.19 6.06 3.93
CA ASN A 358 -18.33 4.91 3.70
C ASN A 358 -19.05 3.92 2.76
N THR A 359 -18.78 4.03 1.48
CA THR A 359 -19.36 3.19 0.42
C THR A 359 -18.44 2.02 0.02
N GLY A 360 -17.21 1.99 0.56
CA GLY A 360 -16.19 1.00 0.23
C GLY A 360 -15.54 1.23 -1.14
N LYS A 361 -15.62 2.43 -1.70
CA LYS A 361 -15.09 2.73 -3.03
C LYS A 361 -13.59 3.02 -3.07
N LYS A 362 -12.91 3.18 -1.94
CA LYS A 362 -11.47 3.47 -1.90
C LYS A 362 -10.65 2.39 -2.62
N ASP A 363 -10.94 1.11 -2.37
CA ASP A 363 -10.32 0.00 -3.10
C ASP A 363 -10.70 0.01 -4.59
N GLN A 364 -11.93 0.36 -4.93
CA GLN A 364 -12.36 0.49 -6.34
C GLN A 364 -11.60 1.62 -7.03
N TYR A 365 -11.37 2.73 -6.33
CA TYR A 365 -10.60 3.86 -6.83
C TYR A 365 -9.17 3.45 -7.16
N ASN A 366 -8.46 2.84 -6.20
CA ASN A 366 -7.08 2.41 -6.37
C ASN A 366 -6.91 1.34 -7.46
N ARG A 367 -7.93 0.51 -7.66
CA ARG A 367 -7.92 -0.58 -8.66
C ARG A 367 -8.45 -0.19 -10.03
N ALA A 368 -8.93 1.03 -10.23
CA ALA A 368 -9.41 1.50 -11.52
C ALA A 368 -8.22 1.78 -12.48
N VAL A 369 -7.93 0.83 -13.36
CA VAL A 369 -6.74 0.83 -14.25
C VAL A 369 -6.87 1.82 -15.42
N ASP A 370 -8.09 1.99 -15.94
CA ASP A 370 -8.33 2.80 -17.15
C ASP A 370 -8.72 4.24 -16.81
N PRO A 371 -7.86 5.23 -17.07
CA PRO A 371 -8.18 6.65 -16.85
C PRO A 371 -9.45 7.13 -17.55
N ALA A 372 -9.83 6.53 -18.69
CA ALA A 372 -11.05 6.90 -19.39
C ALA A 372 -12.32 6.55 -18.62
N SER A 373 -12.23 5.60 -17.69
CA SER A 373 -13.36 5.18 -16.85
C SER A 373 -13.56 6.03 -15.60
N TRP A 374 -12.52 6.76 -15.14
CA TRP A 374 -12.51 7.40 -13.82
C TRP A 374 -13.62 8.44 -13.64
N ALA A 375 -13.87 9.26 -14.65
CA ALA A 375 -14.93 10.27 -14.59
C ALA A 375 -16.32 9.62 -14.41
N GLY A 376 -16.61 8.56 -15.13
CA GLY A 376 -17.89 7.84 -15.01
C GLY A 376 -18.06 7.15 -13.66
N LEU A 377 -16.99 6.75 -13.00
CA LEU A 377 -17.02 6.03 -11.72
C LEU A 377 -17.06 6.96 -10.50
N PHE A 378 -16.32 8.09 -10.54
CA PHE A 378 -15.99 8.85 -9.32
C PHE A 378 -16.39 10.33 -9.37
N GLN A 379 -16.57 10.96 -10.53
CA GLN A 379 -16.77 12.41 -10.63
C GLN A 379 -17.98 12.92 -9.85
N ALA A 380 -19.09 12.21 -9.89
CA ALA A 380 -20.32 12.62 -9.19
C ALA A 380 -20.12 12.64 -7.65
N GLU A 381 -19.42 11.63 -7.12
CA GLU A 381 -19.09 11.57 -5.70
C GLU A 381 -18.09 12.66 -5.29
N MET A 382 -17.04 12.84 -6.08
CA MET A 382 -16.07 13.92 -5.85
C MET A 382 -16.74 15.28 -5.86
N GLN A 383 -17.67 15.53 -6.78
CA GLN A 383 -18.44 16.80 -6.80
C GLN A 383 -19.24 17.02 -5.52
N ALA A 384 -19.91 15.98 -5.00
CA ALA A 384 -20.65 16.06 -3.76
C ALA A 384 -19.74 16.33 -2.56
N ASN A 385 -18.59 15.64 -2.51
CA ASN A 385 -17.60 15.81 -1.46
C ASN A 385 -16.94 17.20 -1.51
N LEU A 386 -16.62 17.70 -2.71
CA LEU A 386 -16.11 19.07 -2.89
C LEU A 386 -17.12 20.15 -2.51
N ALA A 387 -18.41 19.93 -2.79
CA ALA A 387 -19.46 20.85 -2.33
C ALA A 387 -19.58 20.88 -0.80
N ALA A 388 -19.30 19.77 -0.11
CA ALA A 388 -19.23 19.75 1.34
C ALA A 388 -17.97 20.45 1.86
N LEU A 389 -16.82 20.27 1.21
CA LEU A 389 -15.57 20.95 1.56
C LEU A 389 -15.68 22.47 1.41
N ASP A 390 -16.37 22.97 0.37
CA ASP A 390 -16.63 24.41 0.12
C ASP A 390 -17.42 25.09 1.26
N THR A 391 -18.03 24.33 2.17
CA THR A 391 -18.74 24.90 3.33
C THR A 391 -17.88 25.01 4.58
N LEU A 392 -16.68 24.42 4.61
CA LEU A 392 -15.91 24.24 5.85
C LEU A 392 -15.32 25.53 6.41
N ASP A 393 -15.10 26.57 5.59
CA ASP A 393 -14.63 27.87 6.04
C ASP A 393 -15.78 28.82 6.49
N GLY A 394 -17.04 28.35 6.42
CA GLY A 394 -18.25 29.09 6.74
C GLY A 394 -18.80 29.93 5.58
N THR A 395 -18.19 29.83 4.37
CA THR A 395 -18.61 30.57 3.18
C THR A 395 -18.74 29.60 2.01
N THR A 396 -19.88 29.56 1.36
CA THR A 396 -20.09 28.70 0.19
C THR A 396 -19.86 29.47 -1.10
N GLY A 397 -19.18 28.86 -2.07
CA GLY A 397 -18.96 29.42 -3.40
C GLY A 397 -17.81 30.42 -3.49
N ASN A 398 -16.88 30.43 -2.53
CA ASN A 398 -15.70 31.28 -2.51
C ASN A 398 -14.43 30.52 -2.95
N THR A 399 -14.54 29.24 -3.31
CA THR A 399 -13.44 28.39 -3.78
C THR A 399 -12.87 28.86 -5.12
N LEU A 400 -11.57 28.62 -5.37
CA LEU A 400 -10.90 28.97 -6.63
C LEU A 400 -11.57 28.26 -7.84
N LEU A 401 -11.96 27.01 -7.66
CA LEU A 401 -12.67 26.21 -8.64
C LEU A 401 -14.03 25.81 -8.07
N PRO A 402 -15.17 26.17 -8.70
CA PRO A 402 -16.47 25.65 -8.29
C PRO A 402 -16.47 24.11 -8.20
N PRO A 403 -17.20 23.51 -7.26
CA PRO A 403 -17.14 22.06 -6.99
C PRO A 403 -17.28 21.16 -8.23
N ALA A 404 -18.13 21.52 -9.20
CA ALA A 404 -18.28 20.79 -10.43
C ALA A 404 -17.03 20.86 -11.33
N THR A 405 -16.38 22.04 -11.39
CA THR A 405 -15.14 22.24 -12.15
C THR A 405 -13.99 21.52 -11.44
N ALA A 406 -13.87 21.68 -10.13
CA ALA A 406 -12.87 21.00 -9.34
C ALA A 406 -12.98 19.47 -9.49
N ALA A 407 -14.21 18.91 -9.46
CA ALA A 407 -14.43 17.48 -9.67
C ALA A 407 -13.96 17.02 -11.06
N SER A 408 -14.16 17.81 -12.11
CA SER A 408 -13.67 17.47 -13.45
C SER A 408 -12.14 17.52 -13.58
N VAL A 409 -11.47 18.36 -12.78
CA VAL A 409 -10.00 18.44 -12.72
C VAL A 409 -9.42 17.27 -11.90
N PHE A 410 -9.97 17.04 -10.69
CA PHE A 410 -9.39 16.07 -9.76
C PHE A 410 -9.74 14.61 -10.07
N VAL A 411 -10.84 14.35 -10.79
CA VAL A 411 -11.13 12.98 -11.26
C VAL A 411 -10.11 12.48 -12.25
N ASP A 412 -9.47 13.37 -13.00
CA ASP A 412 -8.22 13.08 -13.74
C ASP A 412 -7.05 13.12 -12.74
N ASP A 413 -6.90 12.02 -12.02
CA ASP A 413 -5.86 11.84 -11.01
C ASP A 413 -4.47 11.65 -11.64
N ARG A 414 -4.07 12.63 -12.43
CA ARG A 414 -2.75 12.68 -13.09
C ARG A 414 -2.13 14.05 -12.88
N LEU A 415 -0.89 14.10 -12.40
CA LEU A 415 -0.12 15.33 -12.39
C LEU A 415 0.09 15.81 -13.82
N VAL A 416 -0.24 17.07 -14.09
CA VAL A 416 -0.03 17.68 -15.41
C VAL A 416 1.20 18.56 -15.36
N ILE A 417 2.19 18.26 -16.22
CA ILE A 417 3.45 18.97 -16.28
C ILE A 417 3.80 19.36 -17.73
N ASN A 418 4.28 20.59 -17.96
CA ASN A 418 4.86 21.00 -19.23
C ASN A 418 6.39 21.02 -19.09
N VAL A 419 7.06 20.01 -19.65
CA VAL A 419 8.51 19.82 -19.52
C VAL A 419 9.36 20.82 -20.35
N ALA A 420 8.74 21.67 -21.17
CA ALA A 420 9.42 22.77 -21.83
C ALA A 420 9.57 24.04 -20.95
N ARG A 421 8.97 24.04 -19.76
CA ARG A 421 9.02 25.14 -18.79
C ARG A 421 9.90 24.74 -17.61
N PRO A 422 10.98 25.45 -17.30
CA PRO A 422 11.93 25.03 -16.28
C PRO A 422 11.46 25.31 -14.83
N GLN A 423 10.50 26.22 -14.63
CA GLN A 423 10.03 26.63 -13.30
C GLN A 423 8.84 25.78 -12.87
N CYS A 424 9.00 24.99 -11.81
CA CYS A 424 7.97 24.06 -11.32
C CYS A 424 7.46 24.44 -9.92
N ASP A 425 7.40 25.72 -9.58
CA ASP A 425 7.07 26.20 -8.23
C ASP A 425 5.56 26.34 -7.97
N ALA A 426 4.72 26.08 -8.96
CA ALA A 426 3.26 26.21 -8.84
C ALA A 426 2.55 24.91 -9.23
N TYR A 427 1.94 24.29 -8.24
CA TYR A 427 1.00 23.19 -8.42
C TYR A 427 -0.29 23.71 -9.09
N LEU A 428 -0.95 22.88 -9.90
CA LEU A 428 -2.13 23.25 -10.72
C LEU A 428 -1.92 24.39 -11.74
N ALA A 429 -0.68 24.73 -12.05
CA ALA A 429 -0.40 25.83 -12.98
C ALA A 429 -0.99 25.60 -14.38
N ILE A 430 -0.96 24.37 -14.87
CA ILE A 430 -1.51 24.02 -16.20
C ILE A 430 -3.03 24.10 -16.18
N GLU A 431 -3.68 23.61 -15.14
CA GLU A 431 -5.12 23.59 -14.96
C GLU A 431 -5.71 24.99 -14.81
N THR A 432 -4.94 25.90 -14.22
CA THR A 432 -5.30 27.33 -14.06
C THR A 432 -4.80 28.21 -15.20
N ASN A 433 -4.30 27.62 -16.31
CA ASN A 433 -3.75 28.33 -17.48
C ASN A 433 -2.60 29.28 -17.15
N ASN A 434 -1.80 29.01 -16.14
CA ASN A 434 -0.59 29.76 -15.86
C ASN A 434 0.53 29.35 -16.82
N ALA A 435 0.86 30.25 -17.77
CA ALA A 435 1.84 29.98 -18.83
C ALA A 435 3.32 30.00 -18.35
N THR A 436 3.58 30.50 -17.15
CA THR A 436 4.95 30.68 -16.61
C THR A 436 5.50 29.38 -16.06
N PHE A 437 4.69 28.66 -15.29
CA PHE A 437 5.15 27.50 -14.54
C PHE A 437 4.91 26.20 -15.28
N CYS A 438 5.73 25.20 -14.97
CA CYS A 438 5.64 23.87 -15.55
C CYS A 438 4.43 23.08 -15.06
N GLY A 439 3.83 23.41 -13.92
CA GLY A 439 2.90 22.53 -13.22
C GLY A 439 3.64 21.37 -12.52
N GLY A 440 3.03 20.20 -12.48
CA GLY A 440 3.59 19.05 -11.80
C GLY A 440 3.61 19.22 -10.27
N ARG A 441 4.55 18.55 -9.62
CA ARG A 441 4.72 18.60 -8.15
C ARG A 441 6.19 18.47 -7.82
N THR A 442 6.77 19.46 -7.15
CA THR A 442 8.12 19.39 -6.56
C THR A 442 8.05 18.83 -5.13
N LEU A 443 9.18 18.37 -4.63
CA LEU A 443 9.29 17.79 -3.27
C LEU A 443 9.04 18.83 -2.16
N ALA A 444 9.36 20.09 -2.42
CA ALA A 444 9.25 21.18 -1.44
C ALA A 444 7.89 21.90 -1.47
N ARG A 445 7.06 21.67 -2.53
CA ARG A 445 5.82 22.43 -2.69
C ARG A 445 4.76 21.98 -1.72
N ASP A 446 4.19 22.91 -1.00
CA ASP A 446 3.01 22.70 -0.16
C ASP A 446 1.76 22.59 -1.05
N VAL A 447 1.51 21.35 -1.49
CA VAL A 447 0.38 21.04 -2.36
C VAL A 447 -0.93 20.91 -1.58
N ILE A 448 -0.84 20.72 -0.26
CA ILE A 448 -2.01 20.65 0.61
C ILE A 448 -2.58 22.06 0.82
N ASP A 449 -1.74 23.03 1.12
CA ASP A 449 -2.18 24.43 1.21
C ASP A 449 -2.76 24.93 -0.12
N ASP A 450 -2.13 24.59 -1.26
CA ASP A 450 -2.66 24.88 -2.58
C ASP A 450 -4.06 24.26 -2.80
N THR A 451 -4.22 22.99 -2.39
CA THR A 451 -5.50 22.26 -2.55
C THR A 451 -6.57 22.79 -1.61
N LEU A 452 -6.24 22.99 -0.32
CA LEU A 452 -7.20 23.57 0.66
C LEU A 452 -7.68 24.95 0.21
N GLY A 453 -6.75 25.80 -0.25
CA GLY A 453 -7.10 27.11 -0.82
C GLY A 453 -7.99 27.04 -2.05
N ALA A 454 -7.86 25.98 -2.85
CA ALA A 454 -8.63 25.78 -4.07
C ALA A 454 -10.02 25.20 -3.82
N VAL A 455 -10.23 24.35 -2.78
CA VAL A 455 -11.45 23.54 -2.61
C VAL A 455 -12.22 23.82 -1.32
N VAL A 456 -11.61 24.49 -0.33
CA VAL A 456 -12.29 24.89 0.92
C VAL A 456 -12.55 26.39 0.92
N GLY A 457 -11.52 27.19 0.62
CA GLY A 457 -11.68 28.66 0.56
C GLY A 457 -10.34 29.38 0.55
N PRO A 458 -10.31 30.63 0.01
CA PRO A 458 -9.07 31.39 -0.10
C PRO A 458 -8.45 31.66 1.28
N GLY A 459 -7.18 31.27 1.41
CA GLY A 459 -6.42 31.45 2.66
C GLY A 459 -6.59 30.32 3.68
N VAL A 460 -7.40 29.28 3.40
CA VAL A 460 -7.42 28.08 4.22
C VAL A 460 -6.13 27.31 3.99
N ARG A 461 -5.41 27.02 5.08
CA ARG A 461 -4.08 26.40 5.11
C ARG A 461 -3.99 25.48 6.31
N ASP A 462 -3.22 24.40 6.18
CA ASP A 462 -2.91 23.55 7.32
C ASP A 462 -1.72 24.07 8.15
N ASN A 463 -0.95 25.01 7.58
CA ASN A 463 0.21 25.67 8.21
C ASN A 463 1.31 24.69 8.63
N VAL A 464 1.43 23.56 7.95
CA VAL A 464 2.53 22.62 8.13
C VAL A 464 3.69 23.04 7.24
N ALA A 465 4.86 23.13 7.80
CA ALA A 465 6.09 23.31 7.02
C ALA A 465 6.68 21.93 6.68
N ASN A 466 7.33 21.85 5.51
CA ASN A 466 8.11 20.67 5.13
C ASN A 466 9.20 20.44 6.18
N ASP A 467 9.21 19.27 6.80
CA ASP A 467 10.21 18.85 7.81
C ASP A 467 11.34 18.02 7.18
N SER A 468 11.21 17.67 5.90
CA SER A 468 12.24 16.93 5.16
C SER A 468 13.30 17.83 4.57
N VAL A 469 14.55 17.37 4.59
CA VAL A 469 15.66 18.04 3.92
C VAL A 469 15.63 17.73 2.42
N ILE A 470 15.33 18.73 1.58
CA ILE A 470 15.40 18.59 0.14
C ILE A 470 16.84 18.85 -0.33
N LEU A 471 17.45 17.84 -0.97
CA LEU A 471 18.81 17.95 -1.49
C LEU A 471 18.86 18.78 -2.77
N ALA A 472 19.97 19.50 -2.98
CA ALA A 472 20.18 20.27 -4.20
C ALA A 472 20.39 19.37 -5.43
N ASP A 473 20.95 18.19 -5.24
CA ASP A 473 21.30 17.25 -6.29
C ASP A 473 20.48 15.96 -6.22
N PHE A 474 20.42 15.25 -7.35
CA PHE A 474 19.77 13.93 -7.44
C PHE A 474 20.29 12.96 -6.35
N PRO A 475 19.43 12.27 -5.63
CA PRO A 475 18.01 12.03 -5.88
C PRO A 475 17.05 13.08 -5.31
N PHE A 476 17.51 14.22 -4.84
CA PHE A 476 16.77 15.33 -4.26
C PHE A 476 16.11 15.05 -2.90
N LEU A 477 15.83 13.81 -2.54
CA LEU A 477 15.23 13.38 -1.29
C LEU A 477 16.24 13.32 -0.16
N GLY A 478 15.86 13.77 1.03
CA GLY A 478 16.65 13.71 2.25
C GLY A 478 17.10 12.30 2.64
N VAL A 479 18.15 12.24 3.44
CA VAL A 479 18.56 10.96 4.05
C VAL A 479 17.49 10.48 5.03
N PRO A 480 17.39 9.17 5.28
CA PRO A 480 16.42 8.65 6.25
C PRO A 480 16.62 9.25 7.65
N LEU A 481 15.51 9.49 8.34
CA LEU A 481 15.45 9.90 9.75
C LEU A 481 15.96 8.80 10.70
#